data_169b06772fa8f06d5eefdb1362d79b40
#
_entry.id   169b06772fa8f06d5eefdb1362d79b40
#
_cell.length_a   1.000
_cell.length_b   1.000
_cell.length_c   1.000
_cell.angle_alpha   90.00
_cell.angle_beta   90.00
_cell.angle_gamma   90.00
#
_symmetry.space_group_name_H-M   'P 1'
#
loop_
_entity.id
_entity.type
_entity.pdbx_description
1 polymer ?
#
loop_
_entity_poly.entity_id
_entity_poly.type
_entity_poly.pdbx_seq_one_letter_code
_entity_poly.pdbx_strand_id
1 'polypeptide(L)'
;MPDDLIAFITLRNTFKMQGLINVSGFHVDPTHQGILIFAVNNIGPDDIRLKFEECTFTIFFAEVAGDIEDHRPPFGNELPRQYVQLLGGSSITLGKLQKELEDLKSKVLLYAPLGIALLIALVLNLLKK
;
A
#
# COMPACT_ATOMS: atom_id res chain seq x y z
N MET A 1 -14.07 18.25 14.66
CA MET A 1 -13.09 18.40 15.77
C MET A 1 -13.34 19.73 16.47
N PRO A 2 -13.30 19.78 17.81
CA PRO A 2 -13.24 21.02 18.55
C PRO A 2 -11.99 21.83 18.22
N ASP A 3 -11.97 23.11 18.57
CA ASP A 3 -10.85 24.01 18.32
C ASP A 3 -9.68 23.85 19.31
N ASP A 4 -9.97 23.27 20.47
CA ASP A 4 -9.02 22.97 21.55
C ASP A 4 -8.44 21.55 21.50
N LEU A 5 -8.80 20.73 20.49
CA LEU A 5 -8.36 19.33 20.37
C LEU A 5 -7.69 19.05 19.03
N ILE A 6 -6.59 18.34 19.10
CA ILE A 6 -5.97 17.65 17.96
C ILE A 6 -6.14 16.15 18.12
N ALA A 7 -6.40 15.44 17.04
CA ALA A 7 -6.45 13.99 17.08
C ALA A 7 -5.26 13.38 16.35
N PHE A 8 -4.79 12.24 16.85
CA PHE A 8 -3.78 11.42 16.20
C PHE A 8 -4.37 10.06 15.85
N ILE A 9 -4.11 9.60 14.63
CA ILE A 9 -4.63 8.35 14.12
C ILE A 9 -3.48 7.43 13.76
N THR A 10 -3.56 6.20 14.20
CA THR A 10 -2.59 5.16 13.90
C THR A 10 -3.28 3.86 13.56
N LEU A 11 -2.67 3.05 12.70
CA LEU A 11 -3.12 1.68 12.48
C LEU A 11 -2.96 0.85 13.75
N ARG A 12 -3.89 -0.07 13.99
CA ARG A 12 -3.74 -1.06 15.05
C ARG A 12 -2.55 -1.96 14.78
N ASN A 13 -1.89 -2.37 15.87
CA ASN A 13 -0.67 -3.16 15.79
C ASN A 13 -0.85 -4.46 14.99
N THR A 14 -2.01 -5.09 15.07
CA THR A 14 -2.35 -6.29 14.30
C THR A 14 -2.15 -6.12 12.80
N PHE A 15 -2.55 -4.97 12.24
CA PHE A 15 -2.37 -4.66 10.82
C PHE A 15 -0.95 -4.22 10.49
N LYS A 16 -0.29 -3.49 11.39
CA LYS A 16 1.13 -3.13 11.23
C LYS A 16 2.02 -4.35 11.12
N MET A 17 1.78 -5.36 11.95
CA MET A 17 2.55 -6.62 11.94
C MET A 17 2.31 -7.45 10.67
N GLN A 18 1.20 -7.24 9.97
CA GLN A 18 0.94 -7.83 8.65
C GLN A 18 1.58 -7.06 7.50
N GLY A 19 2.17 -5.89 7.78
CA GLY A 19 2.81 -5.05 6.77
C GLY A 19 1.96 -3.89 6.27
N LEU A 20 0.81 -3.59 6.92
CA LEU A 20 0.04 -2.41 6.55
C LEU A 20 0.67 -1.16 7.16
N ILE A 21 1.02 -0.21 6.32
CA ILE A 21 1.60 1.07 6.74
C ILE A 21 0.70 2.23 6.32
N ASN A 22 0.65 3.27 7.13
CA ASN A 22 0.02 4.53 6.78
C ASN A 22 1.01 5.38 5.98
N VAL A 23 0.62 5.84 4.79
CA VAL A 23 1.42 6.70 3.90
C VAL A 23 0.87 8.12 3.79
N SER A 24 -0.24 8.39 4.47
CA SER A 24 -0.84 9.72 4.61
C SER A 24 -0.49 10.37 5.94
N GLY A 25 -1.09 11.53 6.22
CA GLY A 25 -1.00 12.19 7.52
C GLY A 25 -1.47 11.28 8.67
N PHE A 26 -1.00 11.55 9.87
CA PHE A 26 -1.34 10.79 11.07
C PHE A 26 -2.13 11.61 12.10
N HIS A 27 -2.47 12.86 11.78
CA HIS A 27 -3.20 13.76 12.66
C HIS A 27 -4.44 14.32 11.97
N VAL A 28 -5.37 14.76 12.77
CA VAL A 28 -6.56 15.52 12.38
C VAL A 28 -6.49 16.85 13.10
N ASP A 29 -6.41 17.90 12.34
CA ASP A 29 -6.28 19.25 12.86
C ASP A 29 -7.50 19.65 13.69
N PRO A 30 -7.33 20.54 14.68
CA PRO A 30 -8.45 21.21 15.32
C PRO A 30 -9.38 21.83 14.28
N THR A 31 -10.64 22.00 14.61
CA THR A 31 -11.68 22.54 13.75
C THR A 31 -12.04 21.73 12.50
N HIS A 32 -11.36 20.60 12.24
CA HIS A 32 -11.66 19.76 11.08
C HIS A 32 -13.13 19.35 11.01
N GLN A 33 -13.73 19.54 9.85
CA GLN A 33 -15.11 19.15 9.54
C GLN A 33 -15.12 18.35 8.22
N GLY A 34 -15.76 17.19 8.25
CA GLY A 34 -15.90 16.33 7.08
C GLY A 34 -15.33 14.93 7.27
N ILE A 35 -15.21 14.19 6.17
CA ILE A 35 -14.65 12.84 6.17
C ILE A 35 -13.14 12.86 6.38
N LEU A 36 -12.63 11.78 6.98
CA LEU A 36 -11.20 11.54 7.10
C LEU A 36 -10.75 10.54 6.03
N ILE A 37 -9.70 10.88 5.32
CA ILE A 37 -9.14 10.02 4.28
C ILE A 37 -7.72 9.63 4.68
N PHE A 38 -7.49 8.33 4.79
CA PHE A 38 -6.18 7.78 5.08
C PHE A 38 -5.73 6.85 3.96
N ALA A 39 -4.57 7.13 3.40
CA ALA A 39 -3.93 6.25 2.45
C ALA A 39 -3.06 5.24 3.21
N VAL A 40 -3.25 3.97 2.92
CA VAL A 40 -2.46 2.88 3.48
C VAL A 40 -1.83 2.07 2.36
N ASN A 41 -0.66 1.52 2.60
CA ASN A 41 0.03 0.64 1.68
C ASN A 41 0.33 -0.70 2.37
N ASN A 42 0.10 -1.80 1.67
CA ASN A 42 0.50 -3.11 2.12
C ASN A 42 1.89 -3.44 1.57
N ILE A 43 2.88 -3.44 2.45
CA ILE A 43 4.27 -3.85 2.14
C ILE A 43 4.55 -5.29 2.58
N GLY A 44 3.57 -5.96 3.19
CA GLY A 44 3.67 -7.36 3.58
C GLY A 44 3.59 -8.32 2.40
N PRO A 45 3.92 -9.60 2.63
CA PRO A 45 3.89 -10.62 1.58
C PRO A 45 2.48 -11.07 1.21
N ASP A 46 1.52 -10.94 2.12
CA ASP A 46 0.17 -11.48 1.99
C ASP A 46 -0.87 -10.38 1.78
N ASP A 47 -1.99 -10.75 1.18
CA ASP A 47 -3.13 -9.85 1.02
C ASP A 47 -3.79 -9.55 2.38
N ILE A 48 -4.00 -8.29 2.68
CA ILE A 48 -4.71 -7.83 3.88
C ILE A 48 -6.14 -7.45 3.51
N ARG A 49 -7.13 -8.11 4.12
CA ARG A 49 -8.54 -7.81 3.93
C ARG A 49 -9.03 -6.92 5.07
N LEU A 50 -9.45 -5.71 4.72
CA LEU A 50 -10.13 -4.80 5.64
C LEU A 50 -11.64 -5.03 5.51
N LYS A 51 -12.32 -5.20 6.64
CA LYS A 51 -13.77 -5.37 6.68
C LYS A 51 -14.43 -4.06 7.12
N PHE A 52 -15.60 -3.82 6.58
CA PHE A 52 -16.44 -2.72 7.06
C PHE A 52 -16.71 -2.91 8.57
N GLU A 53 -16.69 -1.81 9.32
CA GLU A 53 -16.84 -1.78 10.79
C GLU A 53 -15.76 -2.52 11.60
N GLU A 54 -14.70 -3.00 10.95
CA GLU A 54 -13.56 -3.56 11.67
C GLU A 54 -12.69 -2.44 12.23
N CYS A 55 -12.32 -2.56 13.51
CA CYS A 55 -11.39 -1.61 14.15
C CYS A 55 -9.99 -1.69 13.55
N THR A 56 -9.76 -0.97 12.46
CA THR A 56 -8.47 -0.94 11.76
C THR A 56 -7.54 0.13 12.33
N PHE A 57 -8.11 1.23 12.82
CA PHE A 57 -7.38 2.37 13.33
C PHE A 57 -7.66 2.59 14.82
N THR A 58 -6.72 3.24 15.48
CA THR A 58 -6.85 3.79 16.82
C THR A 58 -6.70 5.30 16.71
N ILE A 59 -7.60 6.03 17.36
CA ILE A 59 -7.55 7.48 17.47
C ILE A 59 -7.36 7.86 18.94
N PHE A 60 -6.54 8.87 19.18
CA PHE A 60 -6.41 9.49 20.50
C PHE A 60 -6.35 11.01 20.33
N PHE A 61 -6.75 11.72 21.37
CA PHE A 61 -6.91 13.16 21.37
C PHE A 61 -5.92 13.78 22.34
N ALA A 62 -5.45 14.97 22.00
CA ALA A 62 -4.65 15.80 22.88
C ALA A 62 -5.20 17.22 22.87
N GLU A 63 -5.12 17.89 24.02
CA GLU A 63 -5.46 19.30 24.15
C GLU A 63 -4.38 20.16 23.47
N VAL A 64 -4.83 21.22 22.82
CA VAL A 64 -3.95 22.21 22.19
C VAL A 64 -4.06 23.51 22.98
N ALA A 65 -2.92 24.04 23.41
CA ALA A 65 -2.88 25.32 24.11
C ALA A 65 -2.84 26.46 23.09
N GLY A 66 -3.79 27.37 23.16
CA GLY A 66 -3.88 28.58 22.34
C GLY A 66 -5.11 28.62 21.44
N ASP A 67 -5.40 29.80 20.96
CA ASP A 67 -6.51 30.03 20.02
C ASP A 67 -6.06 29.62 18.60
N ILE A 68 -6.78 28.65 18.03
CA ILE A 68 -6.52 28.20 16.65
C ILE A 68 -7.57 28.84 15.75
N GLU A 69 -7.15 29.83 14.99
CA GLU A 69 -7.95 30.36 13.89
C GLU A 69 -7.73 29.51 12.65
N ASP A 70 -8.67 28.60 12.36
CA ASP A 70 -8.65 27.85 11.11
C ASP A 70 -9.69 28.42 10.14
N HIS A 71 -9.19 28.97 9.05
CA HIS A 71 -10.03 29.54 7.99
C HIS A 71 -10.19 28.57 6.79
N ARG A 72 -9.79 27.31 6.93
CA ARG A 72 -9.95 26.33 5.86
C ARG A 72 -11.42 25.99 5.66
N PRO A 73 -11.88 25.89 4.42
CA PRO A 73 -13.24 25.44 4.15
C PRO A 73 -13.41 24.00 4.65
N PRO A 74 -14.62 23.62 5.13
CA PRO A 74 -14.87 22.27 5.58
C PRO A 74 -14.58 21.27 4.45
N PHE A 75 -13.92 20.19 4.79
CA PHE A 75 -13.70 19.10 3.86
C PHE A 75 -15.04 18.41 3.60
N GLY A 76 -15.48 18.34 2.35
CA GLY A 76 -16.80 17.80 2.00
C GLY A 76 -17.01 16.37 2.47
N ASN A 77 -18.27 15.95 2.48
CA ASN A 77 -18.66 14.57 2.87
C ASN A 77 -18.53 13.57 1.72
N GLU A 78 -18.02 13.99 0.58
CA GLU A 78 -17.80 13.14 -0.59
C GLU A 78 -16.31 12.93 -0.84
N LEU A 79 -15.96 11.72 -1.25
CA LEU A 79 -14.60 11.39 -1.63
C LEU A 79 -14.24 12.13 -2.94
N PRO A 80 -13.24 13.04 -2.94
CA PRO A 80 -12.87 13.75 -4.16
C PRO A 80 -12.44 12.78 -5.27
N ARG A 81 -12.93 12.99 -6.48
CA ARG A 81 -12.66 12.12 -7.65
C ARG A 81 -11.17 11.86 -7.91
N GLN A 82 -10.34 12.84 -7.62
CA GLN A 82 -8.88 12.70 -7.74
C GLN A 82 -8.31 11.56 -6.89
N TYR A 83 -8.83 11.33 -5.67
CA TYR A 83 -8.39 10.22 -4.82
C TYR A 83 -8.88 8.87 -5.35
N VAL A 84 -10.08 8.82 -5.92
CA VAL A 84 -10.60 7.61 -6.55
C VAL A 84 -9.72 7.19 -7.74
N GLN A 85 -9.26 8.15 -8.53
CA GLN A 85 -8.35 7.87 -9.67
C GLN A 85 -6.98 7.38 -9.22
N LEU A 86 -6.44 7.92 -8.12
CA LEU A 86 -5.17 7.46 -7.54
C LEU A 86 -5.25 6.04 -6.98
N LEU A 87 -6.42 5.64 -6.45
CA LEU A 87 -6.65 4.30 -5.92
C LEU A 87 -6.84 3.24 -7.02
N GLY A 88 -7.20 3.65 -8.24
CA GLY A 88 -7.42 2.76 -9.39
C GLY A 88 -6.13 2.26 -10.06
N GLY A 89 -4.96 2.73 -9.65
CA GLY A 89 -3.67 2.25 -10.15
C GLY A 89 -3.34 0.86 -9.58
N SER A 90 -2.88 -0.06 -10.44
CA SER A 90 -2.36 -1.35 -9.98
C SER A 90 -1.10 -1.13 -9.14
N SER A 91 -1.23 -1.16 -7.83
CA SER A 91 -0.08 -1.14 -6.95
C SER A 91 0.68 -2.47 -7.09
N ILE A 92 1.91 -2.40 -7.58
CA ILE A 92 2.83 -3.54 -7.53
C ILE A 92 3.28 -3.65 -6.08
N THR A 93 2.78 -4.63 -5.35
CA THR A 93 3.25 -4.92 -4.00
C THR A 93 4.56 -5.69 -4.05
N LEU A 94 5.40 -5.53 -3.02
CA LEU A 94 6.64 -6.31 -2.87
C LEU A 94 6.38 -7.82 -2.97
N GLY A 95 5.27 -8.31 -2.42
CA GLY A 95 4.87 -9.71 -2.51
C GLY A 95 4.57 -10.17 -3.95
N LYS A 96 3.92 -9.32 -4.77
CA LYS A 96 3.72 -9.61 -6.20
C LYS A 96 5.04 -9.69 -6.94
N LEU A 97 5.93 -8.72 -6.68
CA LEU A 97 7.25 -8.68 -7.32
C LEU A 97 8.09 -9.91 -6.95
N GLN A 98 8.06 -10.33 -5.69
CA GLN A 98 8.76 -11.51 -5.22
C GLN A 98 8.20 -12.79 -5.88
N LYS A 99 6.89 -12.91 -5.99
CA LYS A 99 6.22 -14.04 -6.63
C LYS A 99 6.54 -14.11 -8.14
N GLU A 100 6.52 -12.98 -8.83
CA GLU A 100 6.93 -12.89 -10.23
C GLU A 100 8.41 -13.26 -10.44
N LEU A 101 9.28 -12.83 -9.51
CA LEU A 101 10.70 -13.18 -9.51
C LEU A 101 10.93 -14.69 -9.33
N GLU A 102 10.21 -15.32 -8.39
CA GLU A 102 10.29 -16.76 -8.16
C GLU A 102 9.77 -17.57 -9.35
N ASP A 103 8.66 -17.11 -9.96
CA ASP A 103 8.11 -17.73 -11.17
C ASP A 103 9.07 -17.60 -12.35
N LEU A 104 9.68 -16.43 -12.55
CA LEU A 104 10.70 -16.21 -13.56
C LEU A 104 11.93 -17.11 -13.32
N LYS A 105 12.39 -17.21 -12.09
CA LYS A 105 13.52 -18.03 -11.67
C LYS A 105 13.26 -19.52 -11.95
N SER A 106 12.06 -20.00 -11.65
CA SER A 106 11.66 -21.38 -11.93
C SER A 106 11.59 -21.67 -13.44
N LYS A 107 11.07 -20.74 -14.24
CA LYS A 107 11.05 -20.85 -15.71
C LYS A 107 12.47 -20.88 -16.29
N VAL A 108 13.36 -20.00 -15.84
CA VAL A 108 14.75 -19.99 -16.30
C VAL A 108 15.45 -21.32 -15.97
N LEU A 109 15.29 -21.83 -14.74
CA LEU A 109 15.87 -23.12 -14.34
C LEU A 109 15.33 -24.29 -15.18
N LEU A 110 14.07 -24.25 -15.60
CA LEU A 110 13.45 -25.29 -16.41
C LEU A 110 13.88 -25.23 -17.88
N TYR A 111 13.92 -24.05 -18.48
CA TYR A 111 14.12 -23.88 -19.92
C TYR A 111 15.59 -23.68 -20.33
N ALA A 112 16.44 -23.14 -19.46
CA ALA A 112 17.85 -22.90 -19.79
C ALA A 112 18.60 -24.18 -20.14
N PRO A 113 18.48 -25.31 -19.40
CA PRO A 113 19.15 -26.56 -19.78
C PRO A 113 18.68 -27.12 -21.13
N LEU A 114 17.38 -26.99 -21.43
CA LEU A 114 16.79 -27.41 -22.71
C LEU A 114 17.34 -26.58 -23.87
N GLY A 115 17.44 -25.27 -23.70
CA GLY A 115 18.01 -24.37 -24.70
C GLY A 115 19.50 -24.67 -24.99
N ILE A 116 20.28 -24.93 -23.94
CA ILE A 116 21.70 -25.29 -24.04
C ILE A 116 21.86 -26.66 -24.77
N ALA A 117 21.06 -27.66 -24.40
CA ALA A 117 21.09 -28.97 -25.04
C ALA A 117 20.77 -28.89 -26.54
N LEU A 118 19.80 -28.06 -26.91
CA LEU A 118 19.40 -27.83 -28.30
C LEU A 118 20.51 -27.13 -29.11
N LEU A 119 21.18 -26.13 -28.51
CA LEU A 119 22.33 -25.46 -29.11
C LEU A 119 23.51 -26.42 -29.32
N ILE A 120 23.83 -27.26 -28.36
CA ILE A 120 24.88 -28.27 -28.46
C ILE A 120 24.57 -29.27 -29.60
N ALA A 121 23.31 -29.75 -29.64
CA ALA A 121 22.90 -30.66 -30.72
C ALA A 121 22.99 -30.04 -32.10
N LEU A 122 22.65 -28.75 -32.23
CA LEU A 122 22.75 -28.00 -33.48
C LEU A 122 24.22 -27.87 -33.94
N VAL A 123 25.12 -27.48 -33.02
CA VAL A 123 26.56 -27.33 -33.29
C VAL A 123 27.17 -28.66 -33.69
N LEU A 124 26.85 -29.74 -32.98
CA LEU A 124 27.35 -31.09 -33.33
C LEU A 124 26.86 -31.56 -34.70
N ASN A 125 25.65 -31.21 -35.09
CA ASN A 125 25.10 -31.53 -36.40
C ASN A 125 25.77 -30.73 -37.53
N LEU A 126 26.15 -29.48 -37.28
CA LEU A 126 26.90 -28.65 -38.23
C LEU A 126 28.34 -29.10 -38.42
N LEU A 127 28.97 -29.63 -37.35
CA LEU A 127 30.35 -30.14 -37.40
C LEU A 127 30.47 -31.52 -38.07
N LYS A 128 29.38 -32.25 -38.25
CA LYS A 128 29.33 -33.55 -38.92
C LYS A 128 29.15 -33.47 -40.43
N LYS A 129 28.95 -32.25 -40.96
CA LYS A 129 28.93 -31.98 -42.40
C LYS A 129 30.29 -31.48 -42.91
#